data_c46452deb32e58300eedd7030139eee4
#
_entry.id   c46452deb32e58300eedd7030139eee4
#
_cell.length_a   1.000
_cell.length_b   1.000
_cell.length_c   1.000
_cell.angle_alpha   90.00
_cell.angle_beta   90.00
_cell.angle_gamma   90.00
#
_symmetry.space_group_name_H-M   'P 1'
#
loop_
_entity.id
_entity.type
_entity.pdbx_description
1 polymer ?
#
loop_
_entity_poly.entity_id
_entity_poly.type
_entity_poly.pdbx_seq_one_letter_code
_entity_poly.pdbx_strand_id
1 'polypeptide(L)'
;MSYHFTNAFRIAWRYFFSPKSTHAVNILSIIAVLGISLVTTAMVVVLSVFNGFELFTTSQLSSLSPEYKLQRNDGQPFSPSAYGISEGVGVLETEAVARFEDNSTAIKLVGLGDGYSEIVPLQEYLFSGDFDLGTTEAPTAVLGLGVAMPLGAGSGYVSPLEVMLPKRLGRISTINPLRSFQNGSYHITGVFSTDQAEDTEVVFVRLDEVRRLLQYDGDEVGYLALSAPIEVPEGFQLLDRYQQHPDVYKILQIEKWFSFVLLLFVLLLSLFSVISTLGMLIIEKREDARTLMFLGARDRMINLIPLIEGWLLSATGLVIGLVVGSVLVWLQQQFGFAKLGGGDTSMFLIEAYPVDYRPLDLLLVSLVILVIGILSSLIAFRLFRWNKRG
;
A
#
# COMPACT_ATOMS: atom_id res chain seq x y z
N MET A 1 18.47 -39.16 -20.43
CA MET A 1 18.20 -37.72 -20.56
C MET A 1 19.19 -36.88 -19.73
N SER A 2 19.55 -37.30 -18.55
CA SER A 2 20.49 -36.62 -17.63
C SER A 2 21.90 -36.36 -18.20
N TYR A 3 22.50 -37.31 -18.87
CA TYR A 3 23.90 -37.22 -19.35
C TYR A 3 24.13 -36.09 -20.40
N HIS A 4 23.16 -35.88 -21.28
CA HIS A 4 23.27 -34.82 -22.30
C HIS A 4 23.12 -33.42 -21.71
N PHE A 5 22.29 -33.25 -20.68
CA PHE A 5 22.11 -32.00 -19.98
C PHE A 5 23.37 -31.62 -19.18
N THR A 6 23.94 -32.57 -18.45
CA THR A 6 25.15 -32.35 -17.64
C THR A 6 26.33 -31.89 -18.48
N ASN A 7 26.52 -32.51 -19.65
CA ASN A 7 27.62 -32.14 -20.55
C ASN A 7 27.37 -30.79 -21.23
N ALA A 8 26.12 -30.51 -21.66
CA ALA A 8 25.76 -29.22 -22.22
C ALA A 8 25.95 -28.08 -21.17
N PHE A 9 25.57 -28.34 -19.92
CA PHE A 9 25.75 -27.38 -18.82
C PHE A 9 27.25 -27.10 -18.54
N ARG A 10 28.11 -28.14 -18.50
CA ARG A 10 29.57 -27.97 -18.32
C ARG A 10 30.19 -27.13 -19.45
N ILE A 11 29.76 -27.35 -20.67
CA ILE A 11 30.27 -26.60 -21.84
C ILE A 11 29.78 -25.15 -21.77
N ALA A 12 28.47 -24.90 -21.53
CA ALA A 12 27.90 -23.58 -21.40
C ALA A 12 28.54 -22.80 -20.24
N TRP A 13 28.73 -23.41 -19.10
CA TRP A 13 29.42 -22.81 -17.96
C TRP A 13 30.84 -22.38 -18.28
N ARG A 14 31.59 -23.26 -18.98
CA ARG A 14 32.97 -22.98 -19.39
C ARG A 14 33.03 -21.88 -20.44
N TYR A 15 32.05 -21.80 -21.33
CA TYR A 15 31.96 -20.73 -22.31
C TYR A 15 31.65 -19.39 -21.67
N PHE A 16 30.72 -19.37 -20.73
CA PHE A 16 30.32 -18.17 -19.98
C PHE A 16 31.49 -17.53 -19.21
N PHE A 17 32.36 -18.33 -18.59
CA PHE A 17 33.50 -17.84 -17.81
C PHE A 17 34.84 -17.83 -18.57
N SER A 18 34.87 -18.14 -19.85
CA SER A 18 36.11 -18.22 -20.61
C SER A 18 36.60 -16.85 -21.08
N PRO A 19 37.80 -16.38 -20.71
CA PRO A 19 38.33 -15.10 -21.15
C PRO A 19 38.83 -15.11 -22.61
N LYS A 20 38.70 -16.19 -23.34
CA LYS A 20 39.24 -16.39 -24.70
C LYS A 20 38.23 -16.15 -25.82
N SER A 21 37.03 -15.68 -25.53
CA SER A 21 36.08 -15.24 -26.56
C SER A 21 36.46 -13.88 -27.12
N THR A 22 36.10 -13.60 -28.38
CA THR A 22 36.32 -12.30 -28.98
C THR A 22 35.78 -11.17 -28.09
N HIS A 23 36.50 -10.06 -28.00
CA HIS A 23 36.18 -8.95 -27.10
C HIS A 23 34.75 -8.44 -27.25
N ALA A 24 34.18 -8.52 -28.45
CA ALA A 24 32.81 -8.06 -28.74
C ALA A 24 31.72 -8.85 -28.01
N VAL A 25 31.82 -10.21 -28.02
CA VAL A 25 30.81 -11.07 -27.36
C VAL A 25 30.85 -10.92 -25.85
N ASN A 26 32.06 -10.79 -25.29
CA ASN A 26 32.21 -10.62 -23.85
C ASN A 26 31.61 -9.26 -23.39
N ILE A 27 31.83 -8.18 -24.15
CA ILE A 27 31.24 -6.87 -23.89
C ILE A 27 29.71 -6.94 -23.96
N LEU A 28 29.14 -7.58 -24.99
CA LEU A 28 27.69 -7.72 -25.14
C LEU A 28 27.07 -8.54 -23.98
N SER A 29 27.74 -9.60 -23.55
CA SER A 29 27.31 -10.42 -22.40
C SER A 29 27.31 -9.61 -21.10
N ILE A 30 28.33 -8.79 -20.87
CA ILE A 30 28.40 -7.89 -19.72
C ILE A 30 27.26 -6.88 -19.76
N ILE A 31 27.01 -6.27 -20.92
CA ILE A 31 25.92 -5.28 -21.11
C ILE A 31 24.57 -5.96 -20.82
N ALA A 32 24.34 -7.19 -21.29
CA ALA A 32 23.12 -7.91 -21.04
C ALA A 32 22.93 -8.21 -19.54
N VAL A 33 23.98 -8.68 -18.85
CA VAL A 33 23.96 -8.93 -17.40
C VAL A 33 23.70 -7.64 -16.62
N LEU A 34 24.40 -6.55 -16.97
CA LEU A 34 24.19 -5.24 -16.34
C LEU A 34 22.78 -4.72 -16.57
N GLY A 35 22.22 -4.86 -17.76
CA GLY A 35 20.85 -4.46 -18.06
C GLY A 35 19.83 -5.20 -17.19
N ILE A 36 19.94 -6.54 -17.10
CA ILE A 36 19.06 -7.34 -16.23
C ILE A 36 19.27 -6.99 -14.76
N SER A 37 20.53 -6.84 -14.33
CA SER A 37 20.87 -6.48 -12.95
C SER A 37 20.27 -5.13 -12.55
N LEU A 38 20.38 -4.11 -13.43
CA LEU A 38 19.83 -2.78 -13.19
C LEU A 38 18.30 -2.82 -13.03
N VAL A 39 17.62 -3.53 -13.93
CA VAL A 39 16.15 -3.66 -13.87
C VAL A 39 15.74 -4.43 -12.64
N THR A 40 16.45 -5.53 -12.31
CA THR A 40 16.18 -6.30 -11.08
C THR A 40 16.34 -5.43 -9.84
N THR A 41 17.43 -4.66 -9.76
CA THR A 41 17.68 -3.71 -8.67
C THR A 41 16.54 -2.69 -8.57
N ALA A 42 16.16 -2.10 -9.70
CA ALA A 42 15.07 -1.12 -9.74
C ALA A 42 13.74 -1.74 -9.27
N MET A 43 13.41 -2.98 -9.71
CA MET A 43 12.19 -3.67 -9.27
C MET A 43 12.18 -3.90 -7.75
N VAL A 44 13.30 -4.35 -7.18
CA VAL A 44 13.43 -4.58 -5.73
C VAL A 44 13.25 -3.28 -4.96
N VAL A 45 13.98 -2.22 -5.36
CA VAL A 45 13.93 -0.92 -4.67
C VAL A 45 12.53 -0.30 -4.78
N VAL A 46 11.96 -0.23 -5.97
CA VAL A 46 10.64 0.40 -6.20
C VAL A 46 9.53 -0.35 -5.44
N LEU A 47 9.50 -1.69 -5.50
CA LEU A 47 8.51 -2.45 -4.76
C LEU A 47 8.66 -2.28 -3.24
N SER A 48 9.91 -2.24 -2.74
CA SER A 48 10.16 -2.01 -1.31
C SER A 48 9.74 -0.60 -0.85
N VAL A 49 9.94 0.42 -1.69
CA VAL A 49 9.46 1.79 -1.42
C VAL A 49 7.93 1.83 -1.38
N PHE A 50 7.25 1.19 -2.35
CA PHE A 50 5.79 1.14 -2.33
C PHE A 50 5.23 0.39 -1.12
N ASN A 51 5.86 -0.72 -0.72
CA ASN A 51 5.46 -1.43 0.50
C ASN A 51 5.66 -0.58 1.75
N GLY A 52 6.78 0.13 1.84
CA GLY A 52 7.05 1.04 2.95
C GLY A 52 6.06 2.20 3.00
N PHE A 53 5.73 2.76 1.85
CA PHE A 53 4.73 3.83 1.75
C PHE A 53 3.32 3.34 2.09
N GLU A 54 2.94 2.14 1.64
CA GLU A 54 1.70 1.47 2.02
C GLU A 54 1.61 1.30 3.55
N LEU A 55 2.66 0.75 4.17
CA LEU A 55 2.73 0.56 5.62
C LEU A 55 2.62 1.90 6.37
N PHE A 56 3.36 2.91 5.91
CA PHE A 56 3.32 4.25 6.50
C PHE A 56 1.93 4.88 6.40
N THR A 57 1.35 4.95 5.20
CA THR A 57 0.02 5.53 4.98
C THR A 57 -1.02 4.82 5.83
N THR A 58 -0.95 3.48 5.91
CA THR A 58 -1.88 2.70 6.71
C THR A 58 -1.72 2.96 8.21
N SER A 59 -0.47 3.08 8.70
CA SER A 59 -0.22 3.39 10.11
C SER A 59 -0.78 4.76 10.49
N GLN A 60 -0.72 5.69 9.58
CA GLN A 60 -1.27 7.02 9.75
C GLN A 60 -2.81 7.02 9.75
N LEU A 61 -3.44 6.44 8.73
CA LEU A 61 -4.90 6.33 8.65
C LEU A 61 -5.53 5.59 9.84
N SER A 62 -4.74 4.81 10.57
CA SER A 62 -5.22 4.01 11.68
C SER A 62 -5.24 4.73 13.03
N SER A 63 -4.76 5.99 13.12
CA SER A 63 -4.63 6.68 14.43
C SER A 63 -5.97 6.86 15.13
N LEU A 64 -7.04 7.21 14.38
CA LEU A 64 -8.39 7.39 14.92
C LEU A 64 -9.32 6.21 14.66
N SER A 65 -8.90 5.22 13.89
CA SER A 65 -9.71 4.08 13.50
C SER A 65 -9.49 2.87 14.43
N PRO A 66 -10.55 2.15 14.85
CA PRO A 66 -10.41 0.94 15.64
C PRO A 66 -9.72 -0.18 14.85
N GLU A 67 -9.18 -1.21 15.54
CA GLU A 67 -8.58 -2.36 14.86
C GLU A 67 -9.55 -3.09 13.95
N TYR A 68 -10.78 -3.25 14.45
CA TYR A 68 -11.86 -3.85 13.68
C TYR A 68 -13.13 -3.03 13.79
N LYS A 69 -13.87 -2.96 12.69
CA LYS A 69 -15.16 -2.27 12.56
C LYS A 69 -16.20 -3.27 12.11
N LEU A 70 -17.19 -3.56 12.95
CA LEU A 70 -18.34 -4.37 12.57
C LEU A 70 -19.47 -3.46 12.12
N GLN A 71 -19.91 -3.61 10.88
CA GLN A 71 -21.04 -2.85 10.32
C GLN A 71 -21.93 -3.74 9.46
N ARG A 72 -23.15 -3.27 9.19
CA ARG A 72 -24.04 -3.95 8.24
C ARG A 72 -23.54 -3.82 6.82
N ASN A 73 -23.81 -4.82 5.98
CA ASN A 73 -23.42 -4.81 4.57
C ASN A 73 -24.06 -3.68 3.75
N ASP A 74 -25.24 -3.19 4.20
CA ASP A 74 -25.95 -2.08 3.55
C ASP A 74 -25.57 -0.70 4.12
N GLY A 75 -24.64 -0.67 5.10
CA GLY A 75 -24.18 0.58 5.74
C GLY A 75 -25.23 1.28 6.61
N GLN A 76 -26.40 0.67 6.81
CA GLN A 76 -27.45 1.27 7.64
C GLN A 76 -27.18 1.06 9.13
N PRO A 77 -27.55 2.02 9.99
CA PRO A 77 -27.50 1.85 11.44
C PRO A 77 -28.30 0.63 11.90
N PHE A 78 -27.87 0.04 12.99
CA PHE A 78 -28.49 -1.16 13.57
C PHE A 78 -28.46 -1.10 15.08
N SER A 79 -29.34 -1.87 15.72
CA SER A 79 -29.37 -2.07 17.17
C SER A 79 -28.57 -3.34 17.50
N PRO A 80 -27.43 -3.27 18.20
CA PRO A 80 -26.62 -4.43 18.57
C PRO A 80 -27.41 -5.45 19.40
N SER A 81 -28.28 -5.00 20.29
CA SER A 81 -29.10 -5.86 21.13
C SER A 81 -30.06 -6.73 20.33
N ALA A 82 -30.57 -6.25 19.20
CA ALA A 82 -31.47 -6.99 18.31
C ALA A 82 -30.78 -8.20 17.64
N TYR A 83 -29.46 -8.18 17.53
CA TYR A 83 -28.65 -9.24 16.94
C TYR A 83 -27.86 -10.04 17.99
N GLY A 84 -28.08 -9.76 19.29
CA GLY A 84 -27.38 -10.44 20.38
C GLY A 84 -25.89 -10.14 20.47
N ILE A 85 -25.44 -9.02 19.90
CA ILE A 85 -24.05 -8.60 19.91
C ILE A 85 -23.82 -7.78 21.20
N SER A 86 -22.99 -8.30 22.09
CA SER A 86 -22.63 -7.67 23.35
C SER A 86 -21.20 -7.11 23.38
N GLU A 87 -20.41 -7.42 22.39
CA GLU A 87 -19.01 -7.02 22.29
C GLU A 87 -18.86 -5.75 21.43
N GLY A 88 -17.87 -4.93 21.80
CA GLY A 88 -17.53 -3.72 21.07
C GLY A 88 -18.21 -2.46 21.59
N VAL A 89 -17.69 -1.33 21.15
CA VAL A 89 -18.18 0.01 21.51
C VAL A 89 -18.91 0.62 20.34
N GLY A 90 -20.15 1.08 20.58
CA GLY A 90 -20.98 1.70 19.56
C GLY A 90 -20.42 3.05 19.09
N VAL A 91 -20.47 3.26 17.79
CA VAL A 91 -20.14 4.54 17.15
C VAL A 91 -21.20 4.92 16.15
N LEU A 92 -21.55 6.20 16.11
CA LEU A 92 -22.53 6.75 15.18
C LEU A 92 -21.98 8.03 14.55
N GLU A 93 -21.85 8.03 13.24
CA GLU A 93 -21.28 9.14 12.48
C GLU A 93 -22.36 9.83 11.64
N THR A 94 -22.29 11.14 11.55
CA THR A 94 -23.20 11.94 10.69
C THR A 94 -22.55 13.24 10.28
N GLU A 95 -22.98 13.77 9.14
CA GLU A 95 -22.60 15.12 8.72
C GLU A 95 -23.41 16.17 9.45
N ALA A 96 -22.77 17.24 9.88
CA ALA A 96 -23.38 18.33 10.59
C ALA A 96 -22.69 19.66 10.25
N VAL A 97 -23.25 20.76 10.72
CA VAL A 97 -22.64 22.10 10.68
C VAL A 97 -22.35 22.52 12.12
N ALA A 98 -21.11 22.82 12.42
CA ALA A 98 -20.71 23.43 13.67
C ALA A 98 -20.69 24.95 13.52
N ARG A 99 -21.20 25.64 14.53
CA ARG A 99 -21.13 27.08 14.64
C ARG A 99 -20.54 27.48 16.00
N PHE A 100 -19.60 28.39 15.98
CA PHE A 100 -19.03 28.98 17.17
C PHE A 100 -18.98 30.49 16.96
N GLU A 101 -19.75 31.25 17.79
CA GLU A 101 -19.99 32.68 17.61
C GLU A 101 -20.50 33.02 16.20
N ASP A 102 -19.73 33.77 15.40
CA ASP A 102 -20.10 34.16 14.03
C ASP A 102 -19.57 33.21 12.95
N ASN A 103 -18.69 32.27 13.32
CA ASN A 103 -18.06 31.35 12.38
C ASN A 103 -18.82 30.01 12.30
N SER A 104 -18.86 29.42 11.11
CA SER A 104 -19.47 28.10 10.90
C SER A 104 -18.67 27.29 9.90
N THR A 105 -18.64 25.97 10.10
CA THR A 105 -17.98 25.05 9.20
C THR A 105 -18.73 23.71 9.13
N ALA A 106 -18.61 23.01 8.01
CA ALA A 106 -19.11 21.64 7.91
C ALA A 106 -18.20 20.71 8.74
N ILE A 107 -18.82 19.76 9.43
CA ILE A 107 -18.11 18.80 10.28
C ILE A 107 -18.69 17.40 10.11
N LYS A 108 -17.85 16.42 10.41
CA LYS A 108 -18.26 15.05 10.69
C LYS A 108 -18.47 14.91 12.20
N LEU A 109 -19.71 14.80 12.64
CA LEU A 109 -20.06 14.59 14.04
C LEU A 109 -19.99 13.09 14.35
N VAL A 110 -19.16 12.71 15.31
CA VAL A 110 -18.91 11.32 15.69
C VAL A 110 -19.31 11.12 17.15
N GLY A 111 -20.35 10.31 17.35
CA GLY A 111 -20.78 9.89 18.68
C GLY A 111 -20.08 8.64 19.13
N LEU A 112 -19.37 8.71 20.24
CA LEU A 112 -18.59 7.63 20.81
C LEU A 112 -19.29 7.05 22.04
N GLY A 113 -19.40 5.71 22.10
CA GLY A 113 -19.85 4.98 23.27
C GLY A 113 -18.79 4.96 24.38
N ASP A 114 -19.23 4.66 25.60
CA ASP A 114 -18.34 4.53 26.75
C ASP A 114 -17.31 3.40 26.52
N GLY A 115 -16.03 3.67 26.83
CA GLY A 115 -14.94 2.73 26.63
C GLY A 115 -14.25 2.81 25.26
N TYR A 116 -14.64 3.72 24.36
CA TYR A 116 -13.96 3.88 23.06
C TYR A 116 -12.48 4.23 23.20
N SER A 117 -12.12 5.02 24.20
CA SER A 117 -10.73 5.39 24.51
C SER A 117 -9.84 4.20 24.93
N GLU A 118 -10.44 3.06 25.29
CA GLU A 118 -9.69 1.83 25.58
C GLU A 118 -9.32 1.09 24.29
N ILE A 119 -10.10 1.31 23.21
CA ILE A 119 -9.87 0.71 21.89
C ILE A 119 -8.94 1.58 21.06
N VAL A 120 -9.17 2.91 21.09
CA VAL A 120 -8.38 3.90 20.35
C VAL A 120 -7.88 4.93 21.35
N PRO A 121 -6.53 5.08 21.53
CA PRO A 121 -5.95 5.96 22.52
C PRO A 121 -6.02 7.45 22.10
N LEU A 122 -7.22 8.00 21.96
CA LEU A 122 -7.46 9.38 21.52
C LEU A 122 -6.80 10.43 22.38
N GLN A 123 -6.52 10.12 23.66
CA GLN A 123 -5.83 10.99 24.60
C GLN A 123 -4.40 11.30 24.18
N GLU A 124 -3.73 10.40 23.46
CA GLU A 124 -2.36 10.61 22.97
C GLU A 124 -2.27 11.68 21.88
N TYR A 125 -3.39 11.98 21.22
CA TYR A 125 -3.48 12.96 20.15
C TYR A 125 -4.00 14.33 20.62
N LEU A 126 -4.21 14.54 21.92
CA LEU A 126 -4.66 15.83 22.44
C LEU A 126 -3.61 16.92 22.22
N PHE A 127 -4.01 17.97 21.55
CA PHE A 127 -3.23 19.20 21.37
C PHE A 127 -3.42 20.15 22.54
N SER A 128 -4.67 20.25 23.06
CA SER A 128 -4.99 21.08 24.24
C SER A 128 -6.24 20.57 24.96
N GLY A 129 -6.33 20.82 26.25
CA GLY A 129 -7.47 20.41 27.08
C GLY A 129 -7.47 18.93 27.44
N ASP A 130 -8.65 18.36 27.67
CA ASP A 130 -8.85 16.97 28.08
C ASP A 130 -9.81 16.26 27.13
N PHE A 131 -9.63 14.95 26.97
CA PHE A 131 -10.60 14.11 26.24
C PHE A 131 -11.73 13.70 27.19
N ASP A 132 -12.69 14.59 27.36
CA ASP A 132 -13.88 14.37 28.19
C ASP A 132 -15.13 14.69 27.35
N LEU A 133 -16.00 13.72 27.16
CA LEU A 133 -17.26 13.86 26.44
C LEU A 133 -18.43 14.20 27.37
N GLY A 134 -18.16 14.46 28.62
CA GLY A 134 -19.15 14.89 29.62
C GLY A 134 -20.20 13.83 29.96
N THR A 135 -21.33 14.34 30.42
CA THR A 135 -22.51 13.50 30.76
C THR A 135 -23.72 13.95 29.91
N THR A 136 -24.81 13.20 29.99
CA THR A 136 -26.07 13.55 29.30
C THR A 136 -26.66 14.89 29.78
N GLU A 137 -26.38 15.29 31.04
CA GLU A 137 -26.84 16.55 31.59
C GLU A 137 -25.91 17.72 31.24
N ALA A 138 -24.64 17.48 31.07
CA ALA A 138 -23.61 18.45 30.68
C ALA A 138 -22.76 17.91 29.52
N PRO A 139 -23.29 17.92 28.31
CA PRO A 139 -22.60 17.35 27.15
C PRO A 139 -21.43 18.25 26.72
N THR A 140 -20.31 17.62 26.41
CA THR A 140 -19.10 18.26 25.95
C THR A 140 -18.66 17.73 24.61
N ALA A 141 -17.75 18.46 23.96
CA ALA A 141 -17.21 18.09 22.66
C ALA A 141 -15.68 18.23 22.62
N VAL A 142 -15.04 17.34 21.89
CA VAL A 142 -13.62 17.41 21.55
C VAL A 142 -13.49 17.62 20.05
N LEU A 143 -12.78 18.66 19.66
CA LEU A 143 -12.71 19.12 18.26
C LEU A 143 -11.37 18.71 17.62
N GLY A 144 -11.41 18.34 16.35
CA GLY A 144 -10.21 18.31 15.53
C GLY A 144 -9.63 19.71 15.32
N LEU A 145 -8.32 19.82 15.25
CA LEU A 145 -7.62 21.11 15.09
C LEU A 145 -8.07 21.84 13.82
N GLY A 146 -8.36 21.11 12.74
CA GLY A 146 -8.87 21.67 11.49
C GLY A 146 -10.29 22.21 11.58
N VAL A 147 -11.10 21.79 12.57
CA VAL A 147 -12.39 22.38 12.91
C VAL A 147 -12.20 23.57 13.84
N ALA A 148 -11.36 23.42 14.85
CA ALA A 148 -11.11 24.43 15.88
C ALA A 148 -10.53 25.74 15.30
N MET A 149 -9.56 25.64 14.38
CA MET A 149 -8.90 26.81 13.78
C MET A 149 -9.85 27.70 12.95
N PRO A 150 -10.62 27.17 11.97
CA PRO A 150 -11.56 27.99 11.19
C PRO A 150 -12.70 28.61 12.04
N LEU A 151 -13.10 27.92 13.10
CA LEU A 151 -14.13 28.43 14.02
C LEU A 151 -13.58 29.47 15.00
N GLY A 152 -12.27 29.55 15.21
CA GLY A 152 -11.64 30.31 16.28
C GLY A 152 -12.01 29.77 17.67
N ALA A 153 -12.31 28.48 17.76
CA ALA A 153 -12.78 27.78 18.94
C ALA A 153 -11.65 26.98 19.60
N GLY A 154 -11.74 26.72 20.90
CA GLY A 154 -10.73 25.92 21.62
C GLY A 154 -11.16 25.58 23.03
N SER A 155 -10.36 24.78 23.71
CA SER A 155 -10.57 24.43 25.12
C SER A 155 -10.44 25.69 26.01
N GLY A 156 -11.37 25.83 26.97
CA GLY A 156 -11.38 26.97 27.92
C GLY A 156 -12.22 28.18 27.50
N TYR A 157 -12.83 28.16 26.32
CA TYR A 157 -13.82 29.17 25.96
C TYR A 157 -15.16 28.92 26.69
N VAL A 158 -15.80 30.01 27.11
CA VAL A 158 -17.10 29.95 27.81
C VAL A 158 -18.27 29.79 26.82
N SER A 159 -18.12 30.29 25.58
CA SER A 159 -19.12 30.16 24.54
C SER A 159 -19.29 28.68 24.13
N PRO A 160 -20.53 28.20 24.04
CA PRO A 160 -20.77 26.83 23.61
C PRO A 160 -20.62 26.69 22.10
N LEU A 161 -20.17 25.46 21.67
CA LEU A 161 -20.23 25.04 20.29
C LEU A 161 -21.68 24.64 19.96
N GLU A 162 -22.28 25.28 18.95
CA GLU A 162 -23.58 24.88 18.44
C GLU A 162 -23.39 23.93 17.25
N VAL A 163 -24.04 22.76 17.31
CA VAL A 163 -24.03 21.77 16.22
C VAL A 163 -25.42 21.63 15.66
N MET A 164 -25.55 21.81 14.36
CA MET A 164 -26.80 21.73 13.63
C MET A 164 -26.77 20.62 12.61
N LEU A 165 -27.75 19.74 12.63
CA LEU A 165 -27.92 18.70 11.62
C LEU A 165 -29.37 18.61 11.12
N PRO A 166 -29.57 18.22 9.85
CA PRO A 166 -30.89 18.06 9.30
C PRO A 166 -31.66 16.94 10.01
N LYS A 167 -32.95 17.17 10.26
CA LYS A 167 -33.82 16.15 10.85
C LYS A 167 -33.89 14.92 9.95
N ARG A 168 -33.62 13.76 10.50
CA ARG A 168 -33.79 12.49 9.81
C ARG A 168 -35.25 12.17 9.49
N LEU A 169 -36.14 12.48 10.42
CA LEU A 169 -37.57 12.25 10.32
C LEU A 169 -38.33 13.55 10.15
N GLY A 170 -39.28 13.61 9.19
CA GLY A 170 -40.13 14.75 8.96
C GLY A 170 -39.99 15.34 7.57
N ARG A 171 -40.86 16.38 7.28
CA ARG A 171 -40.80 17.10 6.02
C ARG A 171 -40.00 18.40 6.21
N ILE A 172 -39.15 18.69 5.24
CA ILE A 172 -38.43 19.96 5.20
C ILE A 172 -39.46 21.10 5.02
N SER A 173 -39.50 22.03 5.95
CA SER A 173 -40.37 23.18 5.88
C SER A 173 -39.75 24.23 4.95
N THR A 174 -40.40 24.48 3.82
CA THR A 174 -40.01 25.53 2.89
C THR A 174 -40.28 26.94 3.44
N ILE A 175 -41.18 27.07 4.45
CA ILE A 175 -41.55 28.36 5.06
C ILE A 175 -40.55 28.75 6.17
N ASN A 176 -40.03 27.75 6.92
CA ASN A 176 -39.07 28.00 7.97
C ASN A 176 -37.99 26.86 7.94
N PRO A 177 -36.94 27.03 7.14
CA PRO A 177 -35.89 26.04 7.00
C PRO A 177 -35.18 25.67 8.32
N LEU A 178 -35.08 26.65 9.26
CA LEU A 178 -34.42 26.44 10.55
C LEU A 178 -35.11 25.37 11.44
N ARG A 179 -36.44 25.19 11.28
CA ARG A 179 -37.18 24.13 11.98
C ARG A 179 -36.89 22.73 11.45
N SER A 180 -36.19 22.64 10.33
CA SER A 180 -35.81 21.38 9.73
C SER A 180 -34.47 20.84 10.30
N PHE A 181 -33.84 21.58 11.20
CA PHE A 181 -32.61 21.18 11.87
C PHE A 181 -32.86 20.78 13.32
N GLN A 182 -32.05 19.85 13.80
CA GLN A 182 -31.84 19.57 15.21
C GLN A 182 -30.59 20.30 15.67
N ASN A 183 -30.63 20.85 16.86
CA ASN A 183 -29.50 21.58 17.43
C ASN A 183 -29.00 20.94 18.70
N GLY A 184 -27.68 20.85 18.83
CA GLY A 184 -26.96 20.48 20.06
C GLY A 184 -26.09 21.66 20.47
N SER A 185 -25.83 21.77 21.77
CA SER A 185 -24.96 22.81 22.36
C SER A 185 -23.98 22.10 23.29
N TYR A 186 -22.68 22.30 23.08
CA TYR A 186 -21.61 21.57 23.75
C TYR A 186 -20.53 22.51 24.27
N HIS A 187 -20.03 22.24 25.46
CA HIS A 187 -18.81 22.89 25.93
C HIS A 187 -17.57 22.19 25.35
N ILE A 188 -16.59 22.97 24.89
CA ILE A 188 -15.37 22.43 24.29
C ILE A 188 -14.40 22.09 25.42
N THR A 189 -14.09 20.81 25.61
CA THR A 189 -13.15 20.31 26.62
C THR A 189 -11.74 20.12 26.08
N GLY A 190 -11.61 19.76 24.80
CA GLY A 190 -10.31 19.49 24.20
C GLY A 190 -10.26 19.74 22.71
N VAL A 191 -9.04 19.88 22.22
CA VAL A 191 -8.73 19.93 20.80
C VAL A 191 -7.68 18.86 20.53
N PHE A 192 -7.89 18.02 19.51
CA PHE A 192 -6.94 16.98 19.11
C PHE A 192 -6.34 17.27 17.73
N SER A 193 -5.18 16.70 17.48
CA SER A 193 -4.49 16.77 16.20
C SER A 193 -3.75 15.47 15.95
N THR A 194 -3.98 14.86 14.77
CA THR A 194 -3.31 13.64 14.31
C THR A 194 -2.39 13.91 13.12
N ASP A 195 -2.14 15.15 12.76
CA ASP A 195 -1.42 15.54 11.54
C ASP A 195 -2.05 15.02 10.23
N GLN A 196 -3.36 14.71 10.23
CA GLN A 196 -4.07 14.13 9.10
C GLN A 196 -5.27 14.92 8.63
N ALA A 197 -5.68 14.68 7.37
CA ALA A 197 -6.87 15.28 6.79
C ALA A 197 -8.17 14.94 7.56
N GLU A 198 -8.22 13.80 8.27
CA GLU A 198 -9.37 13.41 9.08
C GLU A 198 -9.62 14.35 10.26
N ASP A 199 -8.60 15.04 10.77
CA ASP A 199 -8.73 16.04 11.83
C ASP A 199 -9.49 17.27 11.39
N THR A 200 -9.50 17.54 10.08
CA THR A 200 -10.04 18.79 9.56
C THR A 200 -11.55 18.89 9.74
N GLU A 201 -12.25 17.75 9.88
CA GLU A 201 -13.71 17.71 9.79
C GLU A 201 -14.40 17.06 11.00
N VAL A 202 -13.64 16.51 11.97
CA VAL A 202 -14.21 15.66 13.05
C VAL A 202 -14.47 16.42 14.33
N VAL A 203 -15.65 16.17 14.92
CA VAL A 203 -16.03 16.57 16.28
C VAL A 203 -16.54 15.34 17.03
N PHE A 204 -15.92 15.02 18.14
CA PHE A 204 -16.34 13.93 19.02
C PHE A 204 -17.29 14.40 20.11
N VAL A 205 -18.38 13.65 20.28
CA VAL A 205 -19.36 13.83 21.35
C VAL A 205 -19.78 12.45 21.90
N ARG A 206 -20.57 12.42 22.96
CA ARG A 206 -21.17 11.15 23.42
C ARG A 206 -22.12 10.56 22.39
N LEU A 207 -22.16 9.23 22.30
CA LEU A 207 -23.05 8.51 21.40
C LEU A 207 -24.52 8.86 21.61
N ASP A 208 -24.94 8.97 22.86
CA ASP A 208 -26.34 9.28 23.21
C ASP A 208 -26.79 10.64 22.68
N GLU A 209 -25.89 11.62 22.58
CA GLU A 209 -26.17 12.92 22.00
C GLU A 209 -26.45 12.82 20.50
N VAL A 210 -25.67 12.04 19.76
CA VAL A 210 -25.90 11.85 18.32
C VAL A 210 -27.18 11.06 18.08
N ARG A 211 -27.47 10.05 18.91
CA ARG A 211 -28.75 9.33 18.88
C ARG A 211 -29.93 10.28 19.10
N ARG A 212 -29.84 11.15 20.10
CA ARG A 212 -30.88 12.17 20.41
C ARG A 212 -31.10 13.10 19.22
N LEU A 213 -30.03 13.62 18.63
CA LEU A 213 -30.08 14.52 17.49
C LEU A 213 -30.65 13.86 16.23
N LEU A 214 -30.33 12.59 15.99
CA LEU A 214 -30.85 11.78 14.87
C LEU A 214 -32.21 11.17 15.15
N GLN A 215 -32.76 11.35 16.35
CA GLN A 215 -34.03 10.79 16.78
C GLN A 215 -34.08 9.26 16.66
N TYR A 216 -33.07 8.59 17.22
CA TYR A 216 -33.07 7.17 17.45
C TYR A 216 -33.60 6.87 18.86
N ASP A 217 -34.44 5.85 18.97
CA ASP A 217 -35.15 5.51 20.22
C ASP A 217 -34.51 4.34 21.00
N GLY A 218 -33.45 3.75 20.49
CA GLY A 218 -32.83 2.57 21.07
C GLY A 218 -31.32 2.68 21.18
N ASP A 219 -30.66 1.52 21.05
CA ASP A 219 -29.22 1.35 21.11
C ASP A 219 -28.55 1.40 19.71
N GLU A 220 -29.21 2.04 18.74
CA GLU A 220 -28.73 2.11 17.38
C GLU A 220 -27.33 2.68 17.29
N VAL A 221 -26.52 2.05 16.43
CA VAL A 221 -25.14 2.41 16.09
C VAL A 221 -24.93 2.32 14.60
N GLY A 222 -24.03 3.13 14.07
CA GLY A 222 -23.56 2.99 12.68
C GLY A 222 -22.63 1.79 12.52
N TYR A 223 -21.80 1.57 13.54
CA TYR A 223 -20.91 0.41 13.63
C TYR A 223 -20.46 0.16 15.07
N LEU A 224 -19.88 -1.03 15.30
CA LEU A 224 -19.19 -1.36 16.55
C LEU A 224 -17.68 -1.32 16.32
N ALA A 225 -16.98 -0.59 17.17
CA ALA A 225 -15.53 -0.58 17.25
C ALA A 225 -15.08 -1.75 18.14
N LEU A 226 -14.07 -2.50 17.69
CA LEU A 226 -13.57 -3.70 18.33
C LEU A 226 -12.03 -3.69 18.35
N SER A 227 -11.44 -4.21 19.42
CA SER A 227 -9.99 -4.45 19.55
C SER A 227 -9.57 -5.85 19.07
N ALA A 228 -10.52 -6.79 18.93
CA ALA A 228 -10.26 -8.15 18.47
C ALA A 228 -11.36 -8.60 17.49
N PRO A 229 -11.07 -9.54 16.58
CA PRO A 229 -12.07 -10.06 15.67
C PRO A 229 -13.09 -10.91 16.42
N ILE A 230 -14.37 -10.76 16.05
CA ILE A 230 -15.49 -11.55 16.57
C ILE A 230 -16.13 -12.40 15.47
N GLU A 231 -16.98 -13.35 15.86
CA GLU A 231 -17.79 -14.10 14.91
C GLU A 231 -18.81 -13.16 14.23
N VAL A 232 -18.80 -13.15 12.90
CA VAL A 232 -19.58 -12.18 12.11
C VAL A 232 -21.00 -12.71 11.89
N PRO A 233 -22.05 -12.02 12.40
CA PRO A 233 -23.43 -12.41 12.14
C PRO A 233 -23.81 -12.29 10.67
N GLU A 234 -24.85 -13.00 10.23
CA GLU A 234 -25.37 -12.87 8.87
C GLU A 234 -25.83 -11.43 8.57
N GLY A 235 -25.42 -10.92 7.40
CA GLY A 235 -25.75 -9.55 6.97
C GLY A 235 -24.78 -8.48 7.48
N PHE A 236 -23.73 -8.87 8.18
CA PHE A 236 -22.68 -7.97 8.66
C PHE A 236 -21.34 -8.23 7.97
N GLN A 237 -20.45 -7.28 8.06
CA GLN A 237 -19.05 -7.38 7.65
C GLN A 237 -18.16 -6.85 8.76
N LEU A 238 -17.07 -7.57 9.00
CA LEU A 238 -15.98 -7.15 9.88
C LEU A 238 -14.87 -6.58 9.00
N LEU A 239 -14.61 -5.31 9.14
CA LEU A 239 -13.57 -4.60 8.40
C LEU A 239 -12.34 -4.45 9.29
N ASP A 240 -11.19 -4.88 8.79
CA ASP A 240 -9.90 -4.53 9.37
C ASP A 240 -9.53 -3.07 9.03
N ARG A 241 -8.43 -2.56 9.60
CA ARG A 241 -7.96 -1.18 9.36
C ARG A 241 -7.77 -0.87 7.87
N TYR A 242 -7.33 -1.84 7.07
CA TYR A 242 -7.12 -1.67 5.62
C TYR A 242 -8.43 -1.54 4.85
N GLN A 243 -9.43 -2.32 5.26
CA GLN A 243 -10.74 -2.34 4.64
C GLN A 243 -11.62 -1.14 5.03
N GLN A 244 -11.29 -0.45 6.12
CA GLN A 244 -11.99 0.77 6.56
C GLN A 244 -11.73 1.96 5.62
N HIS A 245 -10.57 2.01 4.94
CA HIS A 245 -10.18 3.07 4.01
C HIS A 245 -9.92 2.53 2.59
N PRO A 246 -10.95 1.96 1.92
CA PRO A 246 -10.79 1.23 0.67
C PRO A 246 -10.26 2.09 -0.48
N ASP A 247 -10.57 3.39 -0.48
CA ASP A 247 -10.20 4.28 -1.59
C ASP A 247 -8.69 4.58 -1.56
N VAL A 248 -8.12 4.85 -0.40
CA VAL A 248 -6.68 5.07 -0.24
C VAL A 248 -5.92 3.79 -0.60
N TYR A 249 -6.38 2.66 -0.09
CA TYR A 249 -5.74 1.36 -0.36
C TYR A 249 -5.79 0.99 -1.85
N LYS A 250 -6.91 1.24 -2.54
CA LYS A 250 -7.03 1.02 -3.99
C LYS A 250 -6.05 1.89 -4.78
N ILE A 251 -5.90 3.17 -4.42
CA ILE A 251 -4.97 4.08 -5.09
C ILE A 251 -3.54 3.54 -4.94
N LEU A 252 -3.11 3.19 -3.74
CA LEU A 252 -1.77 2.63 -3.48
C LEU A 252 -1.53 1.33 -4.25
N GLN A 253 -2.53 0.44 -4.32
CA GLN A 253 -2.43 -0.78 -5.13
C GLN A 253 -2.31 -0.49 -6.61
N ILE A 254 -3.10 0.44 -7.15
CA ILE A 254 -3.04 0.82 -8.57
C ILE A 254 -1.65 1.39 -8.90
N GLU A 255 -1.10 2.27 -8.07
CA GLU A 255 0.25 2.83 -8.25
C GLU A 255 1.33 1.74 -8.22
N LYS A 256 1.26 0.81 -7.27
CA LYS A 256 2.17 -0.34 -7.17
C LYS A 256 2.11 -1.21 -8.44
N TRP A 257 0.91 -1.56 -8.90
CA TRP A 257 0.72 -2.34 -10.12
C TRP A 257 1.19 -1.61 -11.37
N PHE A 258 0.91 -0.31 -11.48
CA PHE A 258 1.37 0.51 -12.59
C PHE A 258 2.90 0.55 -12.66
N SER A 259 3.57 0.78 -11.54
CA SER A 259 5.03 0.78 -11.44
C SER A 259 5.62 -0.60 -11.78
N PHE A 260 4.99 -1.68 -11.30
CA PHE A 260 5.41 -3.04 -11.66
C PHE A 260 5.31 -3.29 -13.18
N VAL A 261 4.20 -2.92 -13.80
CA VAL A 261 4.00 -3.06 -15.26
C VAL A 261 5.01 -2.23 -16.04
N LEU A 262 5.31 -1.01 -15.59
CA LEU A 262 6.30 -0.13 -16.22
C LEU A 262 7.70 -0.75 -16.14
N LEU A 263 8.10 -1.28 -14.99
CA LEU A 263 9.37 -1.98 -14.80
C LEU A 263 9.42 -3.29 -15.60
N LEU A 264 8.30 -4.01 -15.71
CA LEU A 264 8.18 -5.18 -16.57
C LEU A 264 8.42 -4.81 -18.05
N PHE A 265 7.89 -3.66 -18.49
CA PHE A 265 8.16 -3.16 -19.85
C PHE A 265 9.65 -2.86 -20.07
N VAL A 266 10.32 -2.22 -19.12
CA VAL A 266 11.77 -2.00 -19.16
C VAL A 266 12.55 -3.32 -19.20
N LEU A 267 12.09 -4.32 -18.44
CA LEU A 267 12.65 -5.68 -18.48
C LEU A 267 12.47 -6.31 -19.86
N LEU A 268 11.30 -6.15 -20.49
CA LEU A 268 11.08 -6.63 -21.86
C LEU A 268 12.02 -5.95 -22.86
N LEU A 269 12.33 -4.66 -22.71
CA LEU A 269 13.35 -4.00 -23.52
C LEU A 269 14.74 -4.61 -23.31
N SER A 270 15.10 -4.99 -22.09
CA SER A 270 16.35 -5.69 -21.79
C SER A 270 16.45 -7.06 -22.46
N LEU A 271 15.31 -7.71 -22.78
CA LEU A 271 15.28 -8.96 -23.56
C LEU A 271 15.94 -8.82 -24.93
N PHE A 272 15.76 -7.69 -25.62
CA PHE A 272 16.37 -7.48 -26.93
C PHE A 272 17.89 -7.53 -26.84
N SER A 273 18.47 -7.01 -25.75
CA SER A 273 19.91 -7.12 -25.50
C SER A 273 20.35 -8.57 -25.32
N VAL A 274 19.58 -9.35 -24.55
CA VAL A 274 19.88 -10.80 -24.36
C VAL A 274 19.75 -11.58 -25.66
N ILE A 275 18.67 -11.35 -26.42
CA ILE A 275 18.46 -12.02 -27.72
C ILE A 275 19.58 -11.67 -28.70
N SER A 276 20.01 -10.41 -28.79
CA SER A 276 21.11 -9.96 -29.63
C SER A 276 22.43 -10.59 -29.22
N THR A 277 22.73 -10.63 -27.91
CA THR A 277 23.93 -11.27 -27.36
C THR A 277 23.98 -12.77 -27.69
N LEU A 278 22.86 -13.47 -27.46
CA LEU A 278 22.75 -14.90 -27.77
C LEU A 278 22.84 -15.17 -29.29
N GLY A 279 22.25 -14.29 -30.10
CA GLY A 279 22.34 -14.36 -31.56
C GLY A 279 23.79 -14.27 -32.04
N MET A 280 24.54 -13.28 -31.55
CA MET A 280 25.95 -13.13 -31.86
C MET A 280 26.79 -14.33 -31.39
N LEU A 281 26.51 -14.82 -30.18
CA LEU A 281 27.18 -15.96 -29.58
C LEU A 281 26.95 -17.25 -30.39
N ILE A 282 25.73 -17.49 -30.87
CA ILE A 282 25.38 -18.63 -31.73
C ILE A 282 26.14 -18.54 -33.07
N ILE A 283 26.28 -17.35 -33.65
CA ILE A 283 26.99 -17.16 -34.92
C ILE A 283 28.48 -17.41 -34.72
N GLU A 284 29.11 -16.84 -33.69
CA GLU A 284 30.54 -17.00 -33.40
C GLU A 284 30.94 -18.42 -33.08
N LYS A 285 30.11 -19.13 -32.31
CA LYS A 285 30.37 -20.51 -31.89
C LYS A 285 29.95 -21.56 -32.94
N ARG A 286 29.62 -21.14 -34.16
CA ARG A 286 29.18 -22.04 -35.23
C ARG A 286 30.21 -23.08 -35.59
N GLU A 287 31.50 -22.72 -35.63
CA GLU A 287 32.57 -23.64 -35.97
C GLU A 287 32.88 -24.62 -34.83
N ASP A 288 32.88 -24.13 -33.60
CA ASP A 288 33.03 -24.99 -32.40
C ASP A 288 31.95 -26.08 -32.37
N ALA A 289 30.73 -25.69 -32.69
CA ALA A 289 29.59 -26.61 -32.72
C ALA A 289 29.72 -27.64 -33.87
N ARG A 290 30.21 -27.24 -35.06
CA ARG A 290 30.52 -28.18 -36.13
C ARG A 290 31.59 -29.21 -35.68
N THR A 291 32.63 -28.73 -35.03
CA THR A 291 33.68 -29.61 -34.46
C THR A 291 33.10 -30.59 -33.46
N LEU A 292 32.21 -30.15 -32.58
CA LEU A 292 31.50 -31.01 -31.64
C LEU A 292 30.62 -32.07 -32.37
N MET A 293 29.98 -31.73 -33.48
CA MET A 293 29.24 -32.69 -34.31
C MET A 293 30.14 -33.75 -34.93
N PHE A 294 31.30 -33.33 -35.44
CA PHE A 294 32.30 -34.31 -35.97
C PHE A 294 32.83 -35.25 -34.88
N LEU A 295 32.91 -34.81 -33.63
CA LEU A 295 33.25 -35.63 -32.48
C LEU A 295 32.08 -36.48 -31.96
N GLY A 296 30.96 -36.50 -32.65
CA GLY A 296 29.79 -37.34 -32.33
C GLY A 296 28.76 -36.73 -31.34
N ALA A 297 28.83 -35.42 -31.07
CA ALA A 297 27.82 -34.77 -30.26
C ALA A 297 26.45 -34.74 -30.97
N ARG A 298 25.39 -35.12 -30.26
CA ARG A 298 24.03 -35.11 -30.79
C ARG A 298 23.49 -33.70 -30.93
N ASP A 299 22.72 -33.43 -31.99
CA ASP A 299 22.05 -32.14 -32.25
C ASP A 299 21.32 -31.57 -31.02
N ARG A 300 20.69 -32.46 -30.22
CA ARG A 300 19.98 -32.04 -28.98
C ARG A 300 20.90 -31.42 -27.94
N MET A 301 22.11 -31.94 -27.80
CA MET A 301 23.11 -31.42 -26.84
C MET A 301 23.60 -30.05 -27.29
N ILE A 302 23.91 -29.90 -28.56
CA ILE A 302 24.44 -28.65 -29.14
C ILE A 302 23.37 -27.55 -29.04
N ASN A 303 22.12 -27.87 -29.29
CA ASN A 303 21.00 -26.94 -29.19
C ASN A 303 20.69 -26.47 -27.75
N LEU A 304 21.08 -27.29 -26.74
CA LEU A 304 20.90 -26.91 -25.33
C LEU A 304 21.94 -25.87 -24.83
N ILE A 305 23.12 -25.80 -25.47
CA ILE A 305 24.19 -24.91 -25.01
C ILE A 305 23.77 -23.45 -25.01
N PRO A 306 23.24 -22.86 -26.11
CA PRO A 306 22.79 -21.47 -26.10
C PRO A 306 21.61 -21.20 -25.16
N LEU A 307 20.71 -22.20 -24.98
CA LEU A 307 19.61 -22.06 -24.04
C LEU A 307 20.11 -21.95 -22.59
N ILE A 308 21.12 -22.76 -22.23
CA ILE A 308 21.74 -22.72 -20.90
C ILE A 308 22.53 -21.41 -20.71
N GLU A 309 23.23 -20.94 -21.74
CA GLU A 309 23.96 -19.67 -21.68
C GLU A 309 23.03 -18.47 -21.45
N GLY A 310 21.91 -18.40 -22.16
CA GLY A 310 20.91 -17.34 -21.95
C GLY A 310 20.26 -17.41 -20.56
N TRP A 311 20.02 -18.63 -20.04
CA TRP A 311 19.56 -18.79 -18.68
C TRP A 311 20.62 -18.34 -17.66
N LEU A 312 21.91 -18.67 -17.88
CA LEU A 312 23.01 -18.23 -17.03
C LEU A 312 23.17 -16.70 -17.03
N LEU A 313 23.05 -16.04 -18.19
CA LEU A 313 23.05 -14.59 -18.30
C LEU A 313 21.95 -13.96 -17.43
N SER A 314 20.73 -14.48 -17.54
CA SER A 314 19.58 -13.98 -16.80
C SER A 314 19.71 -14.28 -15.30
N ALA A 315 20.15 -15.47 -14.92
CA ALA A 315 20.35 -15.86 -13.53
C ALA A 315 21.47 -15.03 -12.87
N THR A 316 22.55 -14.75 -13.59
CA THR A 316 23.65 -13.92 -13.07
C THR A 316 23.19 -12.48 -12.86
N GLY A 317 22.50 -11.88 -13.84
CA GLY A 317 21.92 -10.55 -13.71
C GLY A 317 20.91 -10.45 -12.57
N LEU A 318 20.06 -11.47 -12.42
CA LEU A 318 19.11 -11.60 -11.31
C LEU A 318 19.84 -11.59 -9.95
N VAL A 319 20.82 -12.47 -9.75
CA VAL A 319 21.54 -12.59 -8.48
C VAL A 319 22.24 -11.27 -8.12
N ILE A 320 22.93 -10.66 -9.07
CA ILE A 320 23.59 -9.37 -8.86
C ILE A 320 22.56 -8.30 -8.50
N GLY A 321 21.46 -8.22 -9.26
CA GLY A 321 20.41 -7.24 -9.05
C GLY A 321 19.68 -7.41 -7.71
N LEU A 322 19.42 -8.66 -7.29
CA LEU A 322 18.84 -8.93 -5.96
C LEU A 322 19.79 -8.50 -4.84
N VAL A 323 21.08 -8.83 -4.94
CA VAL A 323 22.06 -8.45 -3.92
C VAL A 323 22.18 -6.93 -3.84
N VAL A 324 22.37 -6.26 -4.96
CA VAL A 324 22.51 -4.80 -5.00
C VAL A 324 21.22 -4.12 -4.52
N GLY A 325 20.04 -4.56 -5.00
CA GLY A 325 18.76 -4.03 -4.59
C GLY A 325 18.51 -4.20 -3.09
N SER A 326 18.76 -5.41 -2.56
CA SER A 326 18.60 -5.68 -1.12
C SER A 326 19.56 -4.85 -0.26
N VAL A 327 20.80 -4.66 -0.70
CA VAL A 327 21.78 -3.79 -0.01
C VAL A 327 21.29 -2.35 -0.02
N LEU A 328 20.79 -1.84 -1.14
CA LEU A 328 20.27 -0.47 -1.23
C LEU A 328 19.06 -0.27 -0.31
N VAL A 329 18.11 -1.21 -0.29
CA VAL A 329 16.94 -1.15 0.60
C VAL A 329 17.39 -1.20 2.06
N TRP A 330 18.32 -2.09 2.42
CA TRP A 330 18.87 -2.17 3.77
C TRP A 330 19.58 -0.88 4.19
N LEU A 331 20.40 -0.29 3.31
CA LEU A 331 21.04 0.99 3.55
C LEU A 331 20.03 2.11 3.76
N GLN A 332 18.95 2.13 2.97
CA GLN A 332 17.87 3.11 3.13
C GLN A 332 17.17 2.96 4.49
N GLN A 333 16.89 1.71 4.93
CA GLN A 333 16.29 1.45 6.23
C GLN A 333 17.17 1.92 7.40
N GLN A 334 18.50 1.74 7.29
CA GLN A 334 19.42 2.08 8.38
C GLN A 334 19.81 3.57 8.40
N PHE A 335 20.02 4.18 7.26
CA PHE A 335 20.63 5.50 7.16
C PHE A 335 19.71 6.58 6.59
N GLY A 336 18.56 6.21 5.98
CA GLY A 336 17.61 7.16 5.43
C GLY A 336 18.22 8.12 4.38
N PHE A 337 19.07 7.62 3.48
CA PHE A 337 19.77 8.47 2.50
C PHE A 337 18.84 9.26 1.61
N ALA A 338 17.77 8.63 1.14
CA ALA A 338 16.76 9.30 0.33
C ALA A 338 15.77 10.01 1.26
N LYS A 339 15.86 11.33 1.34
CA LYS A 339 14.99 12.17 2.16
C LYS A 339 13.83 12.74 1.33
N LEU A 340 12.66 12.87 1.97
CA LEU A 340 11.54 13.63 1.41
C LEU A 340 11.80 15.13 1.63
N GLY A 341 11.71 15.97 0.59
CA GLY A 341 11.65 17.41 0.74
C GLY A 341 12.96 18.20 0.62
N GLY A 342 14.02 17.66 0.05
CA GLY A 342 15.14 18.47 -0.47
C GLY A 342 15.85 19.44 0.48
N GLY A 343 15.80 19.24 1.79
CA GLY A 343 16.57 20.01 2.76
C GLY A 343 15.80 20.77 3.85
N ASP A 344 14.52 21.11 3.67
CA ASP A 344 13.68 21.69 4.72
C ASP A 344 12.81 20.60 5.35
N THR A 345 13.31 19.99 6.41
CA THR A 345 12.66 18.88 7.12
C THR A 345 11.49 19.30 8.01
N SER A 346 11.27 20.61 8.18
CA SER A 346 10.20 21.12 9.06
C SER A 346 8.78 21.02 8.51
N MET A 347 8.63 20.65 7.24
CA MET A 347 7.32 20.57 6.56
C MET A 347 6.81 19.14 6.30
N PHE A 348 7.62 18.12 6.57
CA PHE A 348 7.30 16.73 6.28
C PHE A 348 7.39 15.88 7.54
N LEU A 349 6.33 15.11 7.80
CA LEU A 349 6.22 14.14 8.89
C LEU A 349 7.26 13.03 8.87
N ILE A 350 7.90 12.80 7.71
CA ILE A 350 8.92 11.77 7.54
C ILE A 350 10.17 12.41 6.98
N GLU A 351 11.30 12.17 7.65
CA GLU A 351 12.61 12.63 7.18
C GLU A 351 13.13 11.82 5.98
N ALA A 352 12.81 10.53 5.89
CA ALA A 352 13.31 9.61 4.86
C ALA A 352 12.20 8.79 4.22
N TYR A 353 12.38 8.42 2.94
CA TYR A 353 11.46 7.51 2.27
C TYR A 353 11.32 6.19 3.04
N PRO A 354 10.09 5.81 3.43
CA PRO A 354 9.86 4.54 4.09
C PRO A 354 10.09 3.40 3.09
N VAL A 355 10.72 2.33 3.54
CA VAL A 355 10.93 1.12 2.75
C VAL A 355 10.60 -0.12 3.59
N ASP A 356 9.87 -1.06 3.00
CA ASP A 356 9.54 -2.33 3.61
C ASP A 356 9.92 -3.50 2.70
N TYR A 357 10.66 -4.45 3.26
CA TYR A 357 11.25 -5.57 2.54
C TYR A 357 10.38 -6.82 2.65
N ARG A 358 9.59 -7.11 1.61
CA ARG A 358 8.70 -8.28 1.59
C ARG A 358 9.32 -9.43 0.79
N PRO A 359 9.56 -10.61 1.39
CA PRO A 359 10.14 -11.75 0.69
C PRO A 359 9.32 -12.24 -0.51
N LEU A 360 8.00 -12.09 -0.47
CA LEU A 360 7.11 -12.46 -1.57
C LEU A 360 7.37 -11.66 -2.85
N ASP A 361 7.67 -10.36 -2.73
CA ASP A 361 7.98 -9.52 -3.88
C ASP A 361 9.30 -9.95 -4.54
N LEU A 362 10.29 -10.36 -3.74
CA LEU A 362 11.54 -10.89 -4.26
C LEU A 362 11.35 -12.21 -5.01
N LEU A 363 10.50 -13.09 -4.49
CA LEU A 363 10.14 -14.33 -5.18
C LEU A 363 9.44 -14.03 -6.51
N LEU A 364 8.51 -13.07 -6.52
CA LEU A 364 7.81 -12.65 -7.72
C LEU A 364 8.77 -12.08 -8.76
N VAL A 365 9.65 -11.15 -8.37
CA VAL A 365 10.68 -10.58 -9.25
C VAL A 365 11.58 -11.69 -9.80
N SER A 366 12.04 -12.59 -8.95
CA SER A 366 12.90 -13.70 -9.35
C SER A 366 12.22 -14.63 -10.36
N LEU A 367 10.95 -14.97 -10.11
CA LEU A 367 10.17 -15.81 -11.02
C LEU A 367 9.99 -15.14 -12.39
N VAL A 368 9.62 -13.87 -12.40
CA VAL A 368 9.40 -13.10 -13.63
C VAL A 368 10.67 -13.04 -14.48
N ILE A 369 11.82 -12.73 -13.86
CA ILE A 369 13.10 -12.63 -14.58
C ILE A 369 13.56 -13.99 -15.11
N LEU A 370 13.41 -15.06 -14.33
CA LEU A 370 13.76 -16.40 -14.80
C LEU A 370 12.87 -16.87 -15.96
N VAL A 371 11.57 -16.63 -15.88
CA VAL A 371 10.63 -16.97 -16.97
C VAL A 371 10.98 -16.18 -18.23
N ILE A 372 11.21 -14.90 -18.09
CA ILE A 372 11.60 -14.02 -19.21
C ILE A 372 12.96 -14.44 -19.78
N GLY A 373 13.93 -14.80 -18.93
CA GLY A 373 15.23 -15.34 -19.36
C GLY A 373 15.11 -16.63 -20.18
N ILE A 374 14.24 -17.54 -19.79
CA ILE A 374 13.96 -18.77 -20.58
C ILE A 374 13.31 -18.41 -21.91
N LEU A 375 12.31 -17.51 -21.90
CA LEU A 375 11.62 -17.09 -23.13
C LEU A 375 12.58 -16.42 -24.11
N SER A 376 13.46 -15.51 -23.64
CA SER A 376 14.46 -14.87 -24.49
C SER A 376 15.41 -15.87 -25.13
N SER A 377 15.87 -16.85 -24.35
CA SER A 377 16.75 -17.92 -24.85
C SER A 377 16.05 -18.77 -25.92
N LEU A 378 14.76 -19.11 -25.72
CA LEU A 378 13.97 -19.85 -26.70
C LEU A 378 13.75 -19.06 -27.97
N ILE A 379 13.49 -17.74 -27.86
CA ILE A 379 13.32 -16.85 -29.02
C ILE A 379 14.62 -16.75 -29.79
N ALA A 380 15.74 -16.45 -29.11
CA ALA A 380 17.06 -16.39 -29.74
C ALA A 380 17.39 -17.70 -30.47
N PHE A 381 17.17 -18.84 -29.82
CA PHE A 381 17.39 -20.13 -30.44
C PHE A 381 16.52 -20.36 -31.68
N ARG A 382 15.26 -19.95 -31.68
CA ARG A 382 14.37 -20.09 -32.87
C ARG A 382 14.78 -19.18 -34.01
N LEU A 383 15.19 -17.96 -33.73
CA LEU A 383 15.60 -16.97 -34.74
C LEU A 383 16.95 -17.34 -35.38
N PHE A 384 17.89 -17.80 -34.61
CA PHE A 384 19.27 -18.09 -35.05
C PHE A 384 19.57 -19.57 -35.21
N ARG A 385 18.52 -20.42 -35.17
CA ARG A 385 18.66 -21.88 -35.34
C ARG A 385 19.41 -22.19 -36.62
N TRP A 386 20.39 -23.06 -36.50
CA TRP A 386 21.15 -23.53 -37.62
C TRP A 386 20.27 -24.18 -38.66
N ASN A 387 20.09 -23.48 -39.77
CA ASN A 387 19.40 -24.05 -40.91
C ASN A 387 20.34 -25.09 -41.55
N LYS A 388 19.91 -26.35 -41.61
CA LYS A 388 20.66 -27.41 -42.25
C LYS A 388 20.74 -27.25 -43.79
N ARG A 389 20.31 -26.10 -44.32
CA ARG A 389 20.31 -25.81 -45.74
C ARG A 389 21.39 -24.74 -46.02
N GLY A 390 22.60 -25.25 -46.29
CA GLY A 390 23.76 -24.46 -46.71
C GLY A 390 25.02 -25.27 -46.61
#